data_9b730c44decb9cedb5531e1a7633c9fd
#
_entry.id   9b730c44decb9cedb5531e1a7633c9fd
#
_cell.length_a   1.000
_cell.length_b   1.000
_cell.length_c   1.000
_cell.angle_alpha   90.00
_cell.angle_beta   90.00
_cell.angle_gamma   90.00
#
_symmetry.space_group_name_H-M   'P 1'
#
loop_
_entity.id
_entity.type
_entity.pdbx_description
1 polymer ?
#
loop_
_entity_poly.entity_id
_entity_poly.type
_entity_poly.pdbx_seq_one_letter_code
_entity_poly.pdbx_strand_id
1 'polypeptide(L)'
;TKIDKDRMAKLKLEGSNAIRSIPAYVERSDFIMVLVPGCHHSDRKVPTSFRSWRRRGWCLLELYAAVMARDSSNPPLLVRSERGTPSWMSPMEILKLSIGLADFTCCQRNHVITTETQKIMGEESAKKIPCDKPIAGGILEQLINAKISHLFNAERDLVMARLHYVFKHWWMRGLREERKFVADKNKSALEKLKK
;
A
#
# COMPACT_ATOMS: atom_id res chain seq x y z
N THR A 1 32.74 -7.70 2.24
CA THR A 1 33.04 -8.97 2.95
C THR A 1 31.80 -9.85 3.02
N LYS A 2 31.95 -11.16 3.31
CA LYS A 2 30.81 -12.11 3.48
C LYS A 2 29.89 -11.64 4.63
N ILE A 3 30.47 -11.13 5.72
CA ILE A 3 29.76 -10.58 6.89
C ILE A 3 28.84 -9.42 6.50
N ASP A 4 29.25 -8.54 5.61
CA ASP A 4 28.42 -7.41 5.16
C ASP A 4 27.24 -7.86 4.31
N LYS A 5 27.40 -8.91 3.50
CA LYS A 5 26.34 -9.49 2.70
C LYS A 5 25.27 -10.14 3.57
N ASP A 6 25.67 -10.89 4.59
CA ASP A 6 24.75 -11.54 5.53
C ASP A 6 24.00 -10.53 6.37
N ARG A 7 24.67 -9.46 6.85
CA ARG A 7 24.04 -8.34 7.55
C ARG A 7 23.01 -7.62 6.67
N MET A 8 23.36 -7.37 5.41
CA MET A 8 22.43 -6.72 4.45
C MET A 8 21.23 -7.60 4.11
N ALA A 9 21.43 -8.92 4.01
CA ALA A 9 20.33 -9.85 3.79
C ALA A 9 19.37 -9.88 4.99
N LYS A 10 19.90 -9.88 6.22
CA LYS A 10 19.12 -9.80 7.46
C LYS A 10 18.30 -8.51 7.52
N LEU A 11 18.91 -7.35 7.27
CA LEU A 11 18.22 -6.05 7.28
C LEU A 11 17.09 -5.98 6.24
N LYS A 12 17.29 -6.56 5.06
CA LYS A 12 16.24 -6.64 4.03
C LYS A 12 15.07 -7.51 4.48
N LEU A 13 15.35 -8.64 5.12
CA LEU A 13 14.32 -9.54 5.64
C LEU A 13 13.53 -8.87 6.77
N GLU A 14 14.21 -8.23 7.71
CA GLU A 14 13.58 -7.48 8.81
C GLU A 14 12.71 -6.34 8.27
N GLY A 15 13.20 -5.56 7.30
CA GLY A 15 12.42 -4.52 6.64
C GLY A 15 11.18 -5.06 5.91
N SER A 16 11.30 -6.20 5.22
CA SER A 16 10.18 -6.87 4.57
C SER A 16 9.13 -7.34 5.58
N ASN A 17 9.57 -7.91 6.70
CA ASN A 17 8.68 -8.37 7.78
C ASN A 17 7.98 -7.18 8.45
N ALA A 18 8.69 -6.09 8.71
CA ALA A 18 8.10 -4.87 9.25
C ALA A 18 6.99 -4.31 8.36
N ILE A 19 7.21 -4.25 7.04
CA ILE A 19 6.20 -3.81 6.08
C ILE A 19 4.97 -4.73 6.10
N ARG A 20 5.16 -6.03 6.13
CA ARG A 20 4.07 -7.02 6.17
C ARG A 20 3.29 -7.00 7.47
N SER A 21 3.88 -6.51 8.56
CA SER A 21 3.23 -6.42 9.87
C SER A 21 2.35 -5.16 10.04
N ILE A 22 2.40 -4.19 9.10
CA ILE A 22 1.58 -2.97 9.15
C ILE A 22 0.09 -3.28 9.42
N PRO A 23 -0.58 -4.23 8.72
CA PRO A 23 -1.96 -4.54 9.01
C PRO A 23 -2.23 -4.99 10.45
N ALA A 24 -1.32 -5.79 11.01
CA ALA A 24 -1.47 -6.29 12.38
C ALA A 24 -1.32 -5.17 13.43
N TYR A 25 -0.47 -4.19 13.19
CA TYR A 25 -0.36 -3.01 14.06
C TYR A 25 -1.62 -2.14 13.97
N VAL A 26 -2.10 -1.90 12.76
CA VAL A 26 -3.34 -1.14 12.52
C VAL A 26 -4.53 -1.81 13.18
N GLU A 27 -4.67 -3.14 13.05
CA GLU A 27 -5.77 -3.90 13.63
C GLU A 27 -5.79 -3.89 15.17
N ARG A 28 -4.61 -3.74 15.80
CA ARG A 28 -4.47 -3.68 17.26
C ARG A 28 -4.54 -2.26 17.83
N SER A 29 -4.66 -1.26 16.96
CA SER A 29 -4.75 0.14 17.39
C SER A 29 -6.21 0.50 17.67
N ASP A 30 -6.46 1.17 18.79
CA ASP A 30 -7.80 1.64 19.16
C ASP A 30 -8.30 2.70 18.19
N PHE A 31 -7.39 3.52 17.64
CA PHE A 31 -7.69 4.48 16.58
C PHE A 31 -6.44 4.84 15.77
N ILE A 32 -6.67 5.28 14.54
CA ILE A 32 -5.62 5.73 13.61
C ILE A 32 -5.74 7.25 13.46
N MET A 33 -4.62 7.95 13.64
CA MET A 33 -4.56 9.39 13.47
C MET A 33 -3.67 9.76 12.28
N VAL A 34 -4.22 10.50 11.33
CA VAL A 34 -3.52 11.02 10.16
C VAL A 34 -3.12 12.45 10.41
N LEU A 35 -1.84 12.68 10.71
CA LEU A 35 -1.29 14.01 10.97
C LEU A 35 -0.72 14.61 9.68
N VAL A 36 -1.40 15.59 9.12
CA VAL A 36 -1.04 16.19 7.82
C VAL A 36 -1.19 17.72 7.84
N PRO A 37 -0.52 18.41 8.78
CA PRO A 37 -0.49 19.86 8.77
C PRO A 37 0.15 20.35 7.47
N GLY A 38 -0.30 21.52 6.99
CA GLY A 38 0.30 22.18 5.84
C GLY A 38 1.75 22.58 6.16
N CYS A 39 2.72 22.03 5.44
CA CYS A 39 4.14 22.35 5.61
C CYS A 39 4.85 22.26 4.26
N HIS A 40 6.14 22.59 4.22
CA HIS A 40 6.98 22.42 3.05
C HIS A 40 7.93 21.22 3.24
N HIS A 41 8.05 20.41 2.20
CA HIS A 41 9.01 19.32 2.21
C HIS A 41 10.43 19.89 2.27
N SER A 42 11.24 19.44 3.25
CA SER A 42 12.58 19.99 3.48
C SER A 42 13.47 19.98 2.22
N ASP A 43 13.49 18.88 1.50
CA ASP A 43 14.38 18.66 0.37
C ASP A 43 13.82 19.19 -0.95
N ARG A 44 12.52 18.98 -1.18
CA ARG A 44 11.88 19.32 -2.47
C ARG A 44 11.30 20.72 -2.52
N LYS A 45 11.23 21.41 -1.37
CA LYS A 45 10.64 22.75 -1.20
C LYS A 45 9.20 22.89 -1.75
N VAL A 46 8.50 21.78 -1.89
CA VAL A 46 7.10 21.77 -2.35
C VAL A 46 6.15 21.73 -1.15
N PRO A 47 4.98 22.39 -1.26
CA PRO A 47 3.98 22.34 -0.20
C PRO A 47 3.44 20.92 -0.05
N THR A 48 3.36 20.46 1.20
CA THR A 48 2.75 19.20 1.59
C THR A 48 1.45 19.45 2.33
N SER A 49 0.49 18.59 2.12
CA SER A 49 -0.84 18.68 2.71
C SER A 49 -1.51 17.31 2.69
N PHE A 50 -2.72 17.22 3.22
CA PHE A 50 -3.52 16.01 3.09
C PHE A 50 -3.68 15.56 1.62
N ARG A 51 -3.80 16.49 0.68
CA ARG A 51 -3.92 16.18 -0.75
C ARG A 51 -2.67 15.46 -1.29
N SER A 52 -1.47 15.92 -0.95
CA SER A 52 -0.22 15.29 -1.37
C SER A 52 0.01 13.96 -0.62
N TRP A 53 -0.35 13.90 0.68
CA TRP A 53 -0.22 12.71 1.50
C TRP A 53 -1.08 11.56 0.97
N ARG A 54 -2.38 11.81 0.70
CA ARG A 54 -3.30 10.79 0.18
C ARG A 54 -3.01 10.30 -1.25
N ARG A 55 -2.08 10.93 -1.95
CA ARG A 55 -1.59 10.45 -3.26
C ARG A 55 -0.50 9.41 -3.14
N ARG A 56 0.06 9.20 -1.97
CA ARG A 56 1.15 8.24 -1.75
C ARG A 56 0.58 6.85 -1.52
N GLY A 57 1.08 5.87 -2.28
CA GLY A 57 0.57 4.49 -2.26
C GLY A 57 0.65 3.83 -0.89
N TRP A 58 1.75 4.01 -0.17
CA TRP A 58 1.92 3.48 1.19
C TRP A 58 0.97 4.12 2.20
N CYS A 59 0.76 5.43 2.14
CA CYS A 59 -0.19 6.13 3.00
C CYS A 59 -1.63 5.68 2.76
N LEU A 60 -1.99 5.43 1.50
CA LEU A 60 -3.29 4.86 1.18
C LEU A 60 -3.44 3.42 1.68
N LEU A 61 -2.38 2.61 1.62
CA LEU A 61 -2.42 1.24 2.14
C LEU A 61 -2.69 1.22 3.65
N GLU A 62 -2.09 2.14 4.41
CA GLU A 62 -2.35 2.30 5.84
C GLU A 62 -3.82 2.67 6.12
N LEU A 63 -4.40 3.59 5.33
CA LEU A 63 -5.83 3.91 5.41
C LEU A 63 -6.71 2.70 5.08
N TYR A 64 -6.36 1.95 4.04
CA TYR A 64 -7.08 0.72 3.72
C TYR A 64 -6.97 -0.32 4.84
N ALA A 65 -5.80 -0.46 5.47
CA ALA A 65 -5.63 -1.34 6.61
C ALA A 65 -6.58 -0.95 7.76
N ALA A 66 -6.73 0.36 8.03
CA ALA A 66 -7.65 0.86 9.04
C ALA A 66 -9.13 0.51 8.73
N VAL A 67 -9.57 0.68 7.49
CA VAL A 67 -10.95 0.41 7.08
C VAL A 67 -11.23 -1.09 6.94
N MET A 68 -10.22 -1.87 6.53
CA MET A 68 -10.33 -3.32 6.35
C MET A 68 -10.04 -4.11 7.63
N ALA A 69 -9.63 -3.48 8.73
CA ALA A 69 -9.47 -4.15 10.01
C ALA A 69 -10.78 -4.86 10.40
N ARG A 70 -10.67 -6.06 10.98
CA ARG A 70 -11.83 -6.93 11.24
C ARG A 70 -12.87 -6.25 12.14
N ASP A 71 -12.40 -5.70 13.23
CA ASP A 71 -13.25 -5.10 14.28
C ASP A 71 -13.11 -3.56 14.34
N SER A 72 -12.70 -2.91 13.23
CA SER A 72 -12.56 -1.45 13.24
C SER A 72 -13.92 -0.78 13.40
N SER A 73 -14.19 -0.28 14.60
CA SER A 73 -15.36 0.53 14.90
C SER A 73 -15.14 2.02 14.64
N ASN A 74 -13.88 2.46 14.66
CA ASN A 74 -13.53 3.86 14.57
C ASN A 74 -12.89 4.21 13.22
N PRO A 75 -13.46 5.15 12.46
CA PRO A 75 -12.82 5.65 11.26
C PRO A 75 -11.53 6.41 11.60
N PRO A 76 -10.57 6.54 10.66
CA PRO A 76 -9.37 7.32 10.90
C PRO A 76 -9.66 8.78 11.21
N LEU A 77 -8.93 9.36 12.16
CA LEU A 77 -9.02 10.75 12.57
C LEU A 77 -8.01 11.60 11.79
N LEU A 78 -8.47 12.63 11.13
CA LEU A 78 -7.67 13.53 10.31
C LEU A 78 -7.37 14.83 11.05
N VAL A 79 -6.08 15.16 11.22
CA VAL A 79 -5.58 16.40 11.81
C VAL A 79 -4.84 17.20 10.74
N ARG A 80 -5.40 18.33 10.32
CA ARG A 80 -4.87 19.16 9.20
C ARG A 80 -4.04 20.36 9.66
N SER A 81 -4.18 20.77 10.90
CA SER A 81 -3.44 21.92 11.46
C SER A 81 -3.36 21.80 12.97
N GLU A 82 -2.46 22.56 13.57
CA GLU A 82 -2.27 22.59 15.02
C GLU A 82 -3.49 23.16 15.77
N ARG A 83 -4.23 24.07 15.12
CA ARG A 83 -5.39 24.77 15.72
C ARG A 83 -6.73 24.30 15.14
N GLY A 84 -6.69 23.41 14.14
CA GLY A 84 -7.89 22.90 13.49
C GLY A 84 -8.53 21.76 14.28
N THR A 85 -9.85 21.73 14.30
CA THR A 85 -10.58 20.61 14.88
C THR A 85 -10.29 19.33 14.09
N PRO A 86 -9.87 18.24 14.73
CA PRO A 86 -9.77 16.95 14.09
C PRO A 86 -11.12 16.50 13.51
N SER A 87 -11.08 15.81 12.38
CA SER A 87 -12.28 15.31 11.72
C SER A 87 -12.18 13.83 11.40
N TRP A 88 -13.27 13.10 11.54
CA TRP A 88 -13.32 11.70 11.15
C TRP A 88 -13.31 11.58 9.62
N MET A 89 -12.57 10.60 9.12
CA MET A 89 -12.55 10.28 7.69
C MET A 89 -13.63 9.25 7.37
N SER A 90 -14.43 9.53 6.33
CA SER A 90 -15.42 8.55 5.88
C SER A 90 -14.73 7.32 5.27
N PRO A 91 -15.05 6.09 5.73
CA PRO A 91 -14.57 4.87 5.10
C PRO A 91 -14.90 4.81 3.60
N MET A 92 -16.07 5.32 3.19
CA MET A 92 -16.49 5.35 1.79
C MET A 92 -15.61 6.28 0.93
N GLU A 93 -15.09 7.37 1.50
CA GLU A 93 -14.15 8.24 0.80
C GLU A 93 -12.79 7.58 0.61
N ILE A 94 -12.35 6.78 1.57
CA ILE A 94 -11.11 6.00 1.48
C ILE A 94 -11.25 4.94 0.39
N LEU A 95 -12.33 4.18 0.40
CA LEU A 95 -12.56 3.08 -0.55
C LEU A 95 -12.78 3.52 -2.00
N LYS A 96 -13.03 4.80 -2.24
CA LYS A 96 -13.07 5.37 -3.61
C LYS A 96 -11.68 5.54 -4.23
N LEU A 97 -10.62 5.53 -3.43
CA LEU A 97 -9.25 5.72 -3.89
C LEU A 97 -8.66 4.37 -4.33
N SER A 98 -7.88 4.35 -5.41
CA SER A 98 -7.15 3.16 -5.82
C SER A 98 -5.68 3.27 -5.44
N ILE A 99 -5.18 2.35 -4.63
CA ILE A 99 -3.78 2.33 -4.19
C ILE A 99 -2.84 2.19 -5.38
N GLY A 100 -3.18 1.37 -6.36
CA GLY A 100 -2.32 1.14 -7.52
C GLY A 100 -2.19 2.31 -8.49
N LEU A 101 -3.15 3.27 -8.43
CA LEU A 101 -3.08 4.53 -9.17
C LEU A 101 -2.37 5.64 -8.38
N ALA A 102 -1.98 5.37 -7.14
CA ALA A 102 -1.27 6.32 -6.31
C ALA A 102 0.23 6.40 -6.67
N ASP A 103 0.87 7.44 -6.15
CA ASP A 103 2.29 7.71 -6.36
C ASP A 103 3.16 6.79 -5.50
N PHE A 104 3.99 5.97 -6.12
CA PHE A 104 5.05 5.21 -5.47
C PHE A 104 6.40 5.83 -5.81
N THR A 105 7.23 6.07 -4.81
CA THR A 105 8.55 6.71 -5.00
C THR A 105 9.45 5.91 -5.95
N CYS A 106 9.39 4.59 -5.89
CA CYS A 106 10.12 3.71 -6.82
C CYS A 106 9.71 3.95 -8.28
N CYS A 107 8.39 4.11 -8.54
CA CYS A 107 7.88 4.39 -9.88
C CYS A 107 8.22 5.80 -10.35
N GLN A 108 8.14 6.81 -9.47
CA GLN A 108 8.53 8.20 -9.78
C GLN A 108 10.01 8.32 -10.15
N ARG A 109 10.86 7.42 -9.65
CA ARG A 109 12.30 7.33 -9.97
C ARG A 109 12.62 6.35 -11.09
N ASN A 110 11.63 5.91 -11.87
CA ASN A 110 11.80 4.88 -12.90
C ASN A 110 12.50 3.62 -12.39
N HIS A 111 12.29 3.27 -11.11
CA HIS A 111 12.92 2.14 -10.43
C HIS A 111 14.45 2.20 -10.38
N VAL A 112 15.00 3.40 -10.29
CA VAL A 112 16.44 3.64 -10.23
C VAL A 112 16.78 4.51 -9.02
N ILE A 113 17.82 4.14 -8.29
CA ILE A 113 18.44 4.98 -7.24
C ILE A 113 19.87 5.30 -7.65
N THR A 114 20.18 6.59 -7.66
CA THR A 114 21.54 7.09 -7.73
C THR A 114 21.93 7.56 -6.34
N THR A 115 22.98 7.03 -5.75
CA THR A 115 23.52 7.52 -4.47
C THR A 115 24.21 8.85 -4.68
N GLU A 116 24.13 9.76 -3.70
CA GLU A 116 24.81 11.07 -3.81
C GLU A 116 26.33 10.91 -3.94
N THR A 117 26.90 9.90 -3.29
CA THR A 117 28.32 9.57 -3.41
C THR A 117 28.72 9.21 -4.84
N GLN A 118 27.84 8.52 -5.57
CA GLN A 118 28.07 8.16 -6.99
C GLN A 118 27.95 9.38 -7.91
N LYS A 119 27.07 10.33 -7.59
CA LYS A 119 26.98 11.61 -8.30
C LYS A 119 28.28 12.44 -8.20
N ILE A 120 28.88 12.45 -7.01
CA ILE A 120 30.12 13.20 -6.74
C ILE A 120 31.31 12.56 -7.48
N MET A 121 31.32 11.25 -7.66
CA MET A 121 32.41 10.52 -8.34
C MET A 121 32.23 10.42 -9.86
N GLY A 122 31.16 10.98 -10.44
CA GLY A 122 30.90 10.92 -11.88
C GLY A 122 30.50 9.53 -12.39
N GLU A 123 30.33 8.57 -11.52
CA GLU A 123 29.86 7.22 -11.86
C GLU A 123 28.35 7.20 -11.93
N GLU A 124 27.79 7.19 -13.11
CA GLU A 124 26.35 6.97 -13.35
C GLU A 124 25.94 5.49 -13.16
N SER A 125 26.42 4.80 -12.16
CA SER A 125 25.97 3.45 -11.87
C SER A 125 24.63 3.48 -11.13
N ALA A 126 23.60 3.71 -11.92
CA ALA A 126 22.22 3.73 -11.43
C ALA A 126 21.79 2.33 -10.96
N LYS A 127 21.55 2.16 -9.65
CA LYS A 127 21.10 0.88 -9.10
C LYS A 127 19.61 0.70 -9.33
N LYS A 128 19.24 -0.36 -10.05
CA LYS A 128 17.83 -0.75 -10.21
C LYS A 128 17.24 -1.22 -8.88
N ILE A 129 16.07 -0.69 -8.53
CA ILE A 129 15.30 -1.09 -7.35
C ILE A 129 14.01 -1.79 -7.75
N PRO A 130 13.52 -2.74 -6.95
CA PRO A 130 12.24 -3.39 -7.20
C PRO A 130 11.07 -2.40 -7.07
N CYS A 131 9.97 -2.71 -7.71
CA CYS A 131 8.73 -1.97 -7.56
C CYS A 131 8.02 -2.34 -6.25
N ASP A 132 7.50 -1.35 -5.52
CA ASP A 132 6.77 -1.57 -4.27
C ASP A 132 5.32 -2.04 -4.51
N LYS A 133 4.77 -1.79 -5.69
CA LYS A 133 3.36 -2.11 -6.02
C LYS A 133 3.01 -3.59 -5.80
N PRO A 134 3.82 -4.59 -6.20
CA PRO A 134 3.52 -5.99 -5.93
C PRO A 134 3.44 -6.32 -4.43
N ILE A 135 4.29 -5.71 -3.60
CA ILE A 135 4.28 -5.90 -2.15
C ILE A 135 3.01 -5.29 -1.55
N ALA A 136 2.72 -4.03 -1.90
CA ALA A 136 1.49 -3.35 -1.47
C ALA A 136 0.23 -4.11 -1.93
N GLY A 137 0.25 -4.65 -3.16
CA GLY A 137 -0.82 -5.48 -3.71
C GLY A 137 -1.07 -6.75 -2.92
N GLY A 138 -0.01 -7.46 -2.54
CA GLY A 138 -0.11 -8.67 -1.72
C GLY A 138 -0.69 -8.39 -0.33
N ILE A 139 -0.28 -7.30 0.31
CA ILE A 139 -0.81 -6.88 1.61
C ILE A 139 -2.29 -6.48 1.49
N LEU A 140 -2.65 -5.67 0.50
CA LEU A 140 -4.03 -5.26 0.28
C LEU A 140 -4.95 -6.47 0.00
N GLU A 141 -4.49 -7.41 -0.81
CA GLU A 141 -5.26 -8.62 -1.10
C GLU A 141 -5.54 -9.46 0.16
N GLN A 142 -4.53 -9.60 1.02
CA GLN A 142 -4.69 -10.29 2.31
C GLN A 142 -5.71 -9.58 3.21
N LEU A 143 -5.64 -8.25 3.32
CA LEU A 143 -6.59 -7.44 4.07
C LEU A 143 -8.03 -7.62 3.58
N ILE A 144 -8.25 -7.50 2.28
CA ILE A 144 -9.58 -7.64 1.67
C ILE A 144 -10.12 -9.06 1.91
N ASN A 145 -9.31 -10.09 1.69
CA ASN A 145 -9.72 -11.48 1.90
C ASN A 145 -10.05 -11.76 3.37
N ALA A 146 -9.24 -11.25 4.31
CA ALA A 146 -9.50 -11.38 5.75
C ALA A 146 -10.81 -10.70 6.15
N LYS A 147 -11.09 -9.49 5.64
CA LYS A 147 -12.35 -8.78 5.89
C LYS A 147 -13.56 -9.52 5.33
N ILE A 148 -13.47 -10.00 4.09
CA ILE A 148 -14.55 -10.80 3.46
C ILE A 148 -14.83 -12.05 4.28
N SER A 149 -13.79 -12.81 4.66
CA SER A 149 -13.92 -14.02 5.46
C SER A 149 -14.55 -13.73 6.83
N HIS A 150 -14.14 -12.64 7.49
CA HIS A 150 -14.67 -12.22 8.77
C HIS A 150 -16.17 -11.87 8.69
N LEU A 151 -16.57 -11.09 7.69
CA LEU A 151 -17.96 -10.71 7.47
C LEU A 151 -18.83 -11.92 7.09
N PHE A 152 -18.30 -12.86 6.32
CA PHE A 152 -19.00 -14.05 5.87
C PHE A 152 -19.17 -15.08 6.99
N ASN A 153 -18.08 -15.44 7.69
CA ASN A 153 -18.12 -16.50 8.71
C ASN A 153 -18.88 -16.11 9.98
N ALA A 154 -18.93 -14.83 10.30
CA ALA A 154 -19.65 -14.35 11.47
C ALA A 154 -21.14 -14.07 11.17
N GLU A 155 -21.61 -14.33 9.95
CA GLU A 155 -22.93 -13.92 9.44
C GLU A 155 -23.27 -12.45 9.74
N ARG A 156 -22.24 -11.66 10.02
CA ARG A 156 -22.38 -10.29 10.49
C ARG A 156 -22.94 -9.37 9.41
N ASP A 157 -22.47 -9.54 8.16
CA ASP A 157 -22.95 -8.73 7.06
C ASP A 157 -22.59 -9.37 5.70
N LEU A 158 -23.45 -10.25 5.21
CA LEU A 158 -23.28 -10.91 3.91
C LEU A 158 -23.34 -9.93 2.73
N VAL A 159 -24.08 -8.84 2.87
CA VAL A 159 -24.16 -7.80 1.82
C VAL A 159 -22.82 -7.11 1.70
N MET A 160 -22.22 -6.68 2.82
CA MET A 160 -20.90 -6.06 2.83
C MET A 160 -19.82 -7.03 2.39
N ALA A 161 -19.87 -8.31 2.76
CA ALA A 161 -18.93 -9.32 2.25
C ALA A 161 -18.97 -9.42 0.73
N ARG A 162 -20.15 -9.46 0.12
CA ARG A 162 -20.35 -9.48 -1.33
C ARG A 162 -19.86 -8.18 -2.00
N LEU A 163 -20.14 -7.03 -1.41
CA LEU A 163 -19.64 -5.75 -1.92
C LEU A 163 -18.10 -5.70 -1.92
N HIS A 164 -17.45 -6.11 -0.83
CA HIS A 164 -15.99 -6.19 -0.78
C HIS A 164 -15.43 -7.13 -1.85
N TYR A 165 -16.08 -8.27 -2.09
CA TYR A 165 -15.66 -9.19 -3.13
C TYR A 165 -15.75 -8.58 -4.54
N VAL A 166 -16.86 -7.90 -4.85
CA VAL A 166 -17.07 -7.22 -6.14
C VAL A 166 -16.05 -6.09 -6.35
N PHE A 167 -15.87 -5.25 -5.33
CA PHE A 167 -14.96 -4.10 -5.43
C PHE A 167 -13.48 -4.47 -5.32
N LYS A 168 -13.13 -5.70 -4.94
CA LYS A 168 -11.73 -6.15 -4.85
C LYS A 168 -10.93 -5.84 -6.12
N HIS A 169 -11.49 -6.08 -7.30
CA HIS A 169 -10.83 -5.80 -8.58
C HIS A 169 -10.52 -4.30 -8.76
N TRP A 170 -11.45 -3.44 -8.37
CA TRP A 170 -11.25 -2.00 -8.41
C TRP A 170 -10.11 -1.55 -7.51
N TRP A 171 -10.10 -2.02 -6.27
CA TRP A 171 -9.07 -1.65 -5.29
C TRP A 171 -7.68 -2.18 -5.66
N MET A 172 -7.61 -3.34 -6.30
CA MET A 172 -6.37 -3.97 -6.76
C MET A 172 -5.85 -3.42 -8.10
N ARG A 173 -6.60 -2.53 -8.75
CA ARG A 173 -6.24 -1.97 -10.05
C ARG A 173 -4.88 -1.26 -9.99
N GLY A 174 -3.99 -1.57 -10.95
CA GLY A 174 -2.65 -0.98 -11.06
C GLY A 174 -1.62 -1.49 -10.05
N LEU A 175 -1.98 -2.43 -9.13
CA LEU A 175 -1.05 -3.09 -8.22
C LEU A 175 -0.53 -4.42 -8.78
N ARG A 176 -1.29 -5.07 -9.63
CA ARG A 176 -0.90 -6.28 -10.35
C ARG A 176 -0.38 -5.91 -11.74
N GLU A 177 0.64 -6.63 -12.21
CA GLU A 177 0.99 -6.62 -13.63
C GLU A 177 -0.15 -7.32 -14.39
N GLU A 178 -1.11 -6.56 -14.88
CA GLU A 178 -2.32 -7.07 -15.54
C GLU A 178 -2.01 -7.99 -16.74
N ARG A 179 -0.84 -7.84 -17.35
CA ARG A 179 -0.45 -8.56 -18.57
C ARG A 179 -0.06 -10.03 -18.36
N LYS A 180 0.52 -10.42 -17.22
CA LYS A 180 0.91 -11.83 -16.99
C LYS A 180 -0.26 -12.71 -16.60
N PHE A 181 -1.20 -12.20 -15.80
CA PHE A 181 -2.27 -13.01 -15.24
C PHE A 181 -3.30 -13.46 -16.30
N VAL A 182 -3.60 -12.62 -17.30
CA VAL A 182 -4.51 -12.96 -18.40
C VAL A 182 -3.82 -13.95 -19.37
N ALA A 183 -2.54 -13.77 -19.65
CA ALA A 183 -1.78 -14.66 -20.53
C ALA A 183 -1.62 -16.06 -19.95
N ASP A 184 -1.30 -16.19 -18.66
CA ASP A 184 -1.09 -17.49 -18.01
C ASP A 184 -2.40 -18.26 -17.81
N LYS A 185 -3.51 -17.60 -17.49
CA LYS A 185 -4.83 -18.23 -17.43
C LYS A 185 -5.32 -18.70 -18.80
N ASN A 186 -5.14 -17.90 -19.82
CA ASN A 186 -5.55 -18.25 -21.18
C ASN A 186 -4.67 -19.39 -21.74
N LYS A 187 -3.38 -19.42 -21.41
CA LYS A 187 -2.49 -20.50 -21.80
C LYS A 187 -2.84 -21.81 -21.11
N SER A 188 -3.11 -21.79 -19.79
CA SER A 188 -3.55 -22.96 -19.04
C SER A 188 -4.93 -23.47 -19.47
N ALA A 189 -5.86 -22.58 -19.82
CA ALA A 189 -7.18 -22.96 -20.32
C ALA A 189 -7.09 -23.56 -21.74
N LEU A 190 -6.26 -23.00 -22.61
CA LEU A 190 -6.00 -23.54 -23.96
C LEU A 190 -5.30 -24.91 -23.95
N GLU A 191 -4.40 -25.15 -23.00
CA GLU A 191 -3.74 -26.45 -22.84
C GLU A 191 -4.70 -27.53 -22.33
N LYS A 192 -5.70 -27.16 -21.49
CA LYS A 192 -6.75 -28.09 -21.04
C LYS A 192 -7.79 -28.43 -22.11
N LEU A 193 -7.98 -27.56 -23.11
CA LEU A 193 -8.89 -27.80 -24.25
C LEU A 193 -8.24 -28.61 -25.39
N LYS A 194 -6.91 -28.83 -25.32
CA LYS A 194 -6.18 -29.64 -26.31
C LYS A 194 -5.92 -31.09 -25.85
N LYS A 195 -6.38 -31.45 -24.68
CA LYS A 195 -6.42 -32.82 -24.14
C LYS A 195 -7.84 -33.34 -24.09
#